data_749c26b8a6a591825db498fb5b88ebaa
#
_entry.id   749c26b8a6a591825db498fb5b88ebaa
#
_cell.length_a   1.000
_cell.length_b   1.000
_cell.length_c   1.000
_cell.angle_alpha   90.00
_cell.angle_beta   90.00
_cell.angle_gamma   90.00
#
_symmetry.space_group_name_H-M   'P 1'
#
loop_
_entity.id
_entity.type
_entity.pdbx_description
1 polymer ?
#
loop_
_entity_poly.entity_id
_entity_poly.type
_entity_poly.pdbx_seq_one_letter_code
_entity_poly.pdbx_strand_id
1 'polypeptide(L)'
;DHLKLEIPFKSFVRMPNGLQWYKDELYVMDQFTDDVFVISDKGNVLKIINTQTENGSGITIGGGFLWTASNGQTRARPFRDHDDHSSKVIKIDLNTGESLDCFPTPEASGIHGIEWDEGNLWITPPH
;
A
#
# COMPACT_ATOMS: atom_id res chain seq x y z
N ASP A 1 -9.59 20.98 4.12
CA ASP A 1 -9.25 21.44 2.79
C ASP A 1 -9.01 20.30 1.84
N HIS A 2 -9.50 20.49 0.66
CA HIS A 2 -9.32 19.51 -0.38
C HIS A 2 -8.01 19.77 -1.11
N LEU A 3 -7.04 18.90 -0.89
CA LEU A 3 -5.86 18.89 -1.72
C LEU A 3 -6.27 18.35 -3.08
N LYS A 4 -6.35 19.24 -4.03
CA LYS A 4 -6.57 18.83 -5.39
C LYS A 4 -5.25 18.32 -5.95
N LEU A 5 -5.14 17.00 -6.06
CA LEU A 5 -3.97 16.38 -6.63
C LEU A 5 -4.09 16.43 -8.15
N GLU A 6 -3.34 17.34 -8.76
CA GLU A 6 -3.28 17.43 -10.22
C GLU A 6 -2.10 16.63 -10.76
N ILE A 7 -1.73 15.56 -10.09
CA ILE A 7 -0.63 14.70 -10.51
C ILE A 7 -1.15 13.73 -11.57
N PRO A 8 -0.59 13.74 -12.79
CA PRO A 8 -1.10 12.87 -13.85
C PRO A 8 -0.60 11.44 -13.73
N PHE A 9 -0.81 10.82 -12.56
CA PHE A 9 -0.34 9.45 -12.35
C PHE A 9 -1.27 8.38 -12.93
N LYS A 10 -2.40 8.78 -13.52
CA LYS A 10 -3.32 7.84 -14.19
C LYS A 10 -2.68 7.13 -15.37
N SER A 11 -1.59 7.68 -15.91
CA SER A 11 -0.88 7.05 -17.02
C SER A 11 -0.03 5.87 -16.59
N PHE A 12 0.31 5.76 -15.29
CA PHE A 12 1.15 4.68 -14.79
C PHE A 12 0.57 3.93 -13.59
N VAL A 13 -0.32 4.55 -12.82
CA VAL A 13 -1.04 3.87 -11.75
C VAL A 13 -2.45 3.58 -12.25
N ARG A 14 -2.79 2.31 -12.36
CA ARG A 14 -4.07 1.90 -12.96
C ARG A 14 -5.23 1.90 -11.98
N MET A 15 -4.99 1.42 -10.77
CA MET A 15 -6.03 1.32 -9.74
C MET A 15 -5.51 1.85 -8.42
N PRO A 16 -5.41 3.20 -8.27
CA PRO A 16 -4.89 3.77 -7.03
C PRO A 16 -5.84 3.45 -5.88
N ASN A 17 -5.31 2.84 -4.84
CA ASN A 17 -6.06 2.47 -3.66
C ASN A 17 -5.16 2.61 -2.43
N GLY A 18 -5.18 3.78 -1.85
CA GLY A 18 -4.32 4.11 -0.73
C GLY A 18 -3.23 5.08 -1.12
N LEU A 19 -3.21 6.20 -0.45
CA LEU A 19 -2.27 7.29 -0.69
C LEU A 19 -1.66 7.71 0.64
N GLN A 20 -0.37 8.04 0.62
CA GLN A 20 0.30 8.58 1.79
C GLN A 20 1.40 9.55 1.37
N TRP A 21 1.33 10.77 1.87
CA TRP A 21 2.42 11.73 1.74
C TRP A 21 3.50 11.42 2.78
N TYR A 22 4.74 11.44 2.34
CA TYR A 22 5.89 11.25 3.23
C TYR A 22 7.10 11.99 2.67
N LYS A 23 7.62 12.98 3.43
CA LYS A 23 8.80 13.77 3.03
C LYS A 23 8.68 14.32 1.60
N ASP A 24 7.57 14.99 1.33
CA ASP A 24 7.26 15.63 0.04
C ASP A 24 7.15 14.67 -1.14
N GLU A 25 7.02 13.39 -0.85
CA GLU A 25 6.77 12.36 -1.86
C GLU A 25 5.42 11.70 -1.60
N LEU A 26 4.70 11.38 -2.67
CA LEU A 26 3.42 10.70 -2.57
C LEU A 26 3.61 9.21 -2.85
N TYR A 27 3.23 8.39 -1.89
CA TYR A 27 3.23 6.94 -2.02
C TYR A 27 1.82 6.49 -2.40
N VAL A 28 1.71 5.74 -3.50
CA VAL A 28 0.42 5.32 -4.05
C VAL A 28 0.44 3.81 -4.23
N MET A 29 -0.51 3.13 -3.58
CA MET A 29 -0.71 1.71 -3.84
C MET A 29 -1.51 1.55 -5.14
N ASP A 30 -0.96 0.79 -6.07
CA ASP A 30 -1.70 0.38 -7.28
C ASP A 30 -2.28 -1.01 -7.03
N GLN A 31 -3.58 -1.07 -6.83
CA GLN A 31 -4.26 -2.34 -6.57
C GLN A 31 -4.18 -3.30 -7.77
N PHE A 32 -3.97 -2.76 -8.96
CA PHE A 32 -3.85 -3.60 -10.16
C PHE A 32 -2.58 -4.44 -10.13
N THR A 33 -1.45 -3.86 -9.70
CA THR A 33 -0.16 -4.55 -9.67
C THR A 33 0.28 -4.94 -8.25
N ASP A 34 -0.35 -4.37 -7.22
CA ASP A 34 0.04 -4.48 -5.83
C ASP A 34 1.45 -3.91 -5.55
N ASP A 35 1.85 -2.94 -6.35
CA ASP A 35 3.09 -2.22 -6.16
C ASP A 35 2.82 -0.80 -5.68
N VAL A 36 3.80 -0.20 -5.01
CA VAL A 36 3.69 1.16 -4.53
C VAL A 36 4.54 2.07 -5.40
N PHE A 37 3.89 3.07 -5.99
CA PHE A 37 4.55 4.10 -6.78
C PHE A 37 4.92 5.26 -5.88
N VAL A 38 6.17 5.70 -5.96
CA VAL A 38 6.63 6.88 -5.23
C VAL A 38 6.76 8.02 -6.23
N ILE A 39 5.99 9.07 -6.00
CA ILE A 39 5.80 10.16 -6.95
C ILE A 39 6.23 11.47 -6.30
N SER A 40 7.02 12.27 -7.02
CA SER A 40 7.45 13.58 -6.53
C SER A 40 6.27 14.55 -6.48
N ASP A 41 6.45 15.67 -5.79
CA ASP A 41 5.47 16.74 -5.75
C ASP A 41 5.20 17.37 -7.12
N LYS A 42 6.06 17.09 -8.10
CA LYS A 42 5.90 17.54 -9.48
C LYS A 42 5.28 16.50 -10.40
N GLY A 43 4.89 15.35 -9.85
CA GLY A 43 4.22 14.31 -10.61
C GLY A 43 5.13 13.32 -11.32
N ASN A 44 6.42 13.32 -11.01
CA ASN A 44 7.35 12.36 -11.61
C ASN A 44 7.46 11.10 -10.77
N VAL A 45 7.47 9.94 -11.43
CA VAL A 45 7.69 8.67 -10.73
C VAL A 45 9.17 8.58 -10.36
N LEU A 46 9.44 8.53 -9.06
CA LEU A 46 10.80 8.44 -8.53
C LEU A 46 11.26 7.00 -8.43
N LYS A 47 10.37 6.12 -8.00
CA LYS A 47 10.66 4.69 -7.92
C LYS A 47 9.36 3.90 -7.79
N ILE A 48 9.45 2.60 -8.02
CA ILE A 48 8.36 1.67 -7.82
C ILE A 48 8.84 0.62 -6.82
N ILE A 49 8.11 0.48 -5.72
CA ILE A 49 8.40 -0.53 -4.70
C ILE A 49 7.53 -1.75 -5.01
N ASN A 50 8.18 -2.85 -5.38
CA ASN A 50 7.47 -4.10 -5.64
C ASN A 50 7.19 -4.77 -4.29
N THR A 51 5.92 -4.89 -3.93
CA THR A 51 5.53 -5.44 -2.63
C THR A 51 4.96 -6.84 -2.77
N GLN A 52 4.90 -7.55 -1.65
CA GLN A 52 4.25 -8.86 -1.60
C GLN A 52 2.77 -8.74 -1.20
N THR A 53 2.19 -7.56 -1.38
CA THR A 53 0.79 -7.32 -1.09
C THR A 53 -0.07 -8.07 -2.09
N GLU A 54 -1.16 -8.60 -1.61
CA GLU A 54 -2.16 -9.26 -2.45
C GLU A 54 -3.48 -8.52 -2.28
N ASN A 55 -3.96 -7.88 -3.35
CA ASN A 55 -5.19 -7.08 -3.33
C ASN A 55 -5.10 -5.95 -2.30
N GLY A 56 -4.14 -5.04 -2.51
CA GLY A 56 -3.87 -3.96 -1.58
C GLY A 56 -5.00 -2.96 -1.46
N SER A 57 -5.43 -2.66 -0.23
CA SER A 57 -6.51 -1.71 0.02
C SER A 57 -6.05 -0.43 0.71
N GLY A 58 -4.83 -0.37 1.20
CA GLY A 58 -4.36 0.84 1.85
C GLY A 58 -2.89 0.74 2.22
N ILE A 59 -2.28 1.90 2.44
CA ILE A 59 -0.90 2.01 2.86
C ILE A 59 -0.77 3.08 3.93
N THR A 60 0.28 2.95 4.75
CA THR A 60 0.70 4.03 5.63
C THR A 60 2.21 3.93 5.84
N ILE A 61 2.82 5.02 6.29
CA ILE A 61 4.25 5.06 6.60
C ILE A 61 4.40 5.48 8.05
N GLY A 62 5.15 4.70 8.81
CA GLY A 62 5.36 5.00 10.21
C GLY A 62 6.50 4.18 10.78
N GLY A 63 7.20 4.76 11.77
CA GLY A 63 8.34 4.10 12.39
C GLY A 63 9.49 3.82 11.44
N GLY A 64 9.53 4.51 10.28
CA GLY A 64 10.56 4.28 9.28
C GLY A 64 10.26 3.15 8.29
N PHE A 65 9.03 2.65 8.29
CA PHE A 65 8.63 1.54 7.44
C PHE A 65 7.37 1.86 6.65
N LEU A 66 7.19 1.15 5.56
CA LEU A 66 5.96 1.15 4.78
C LEU A 66 5.10 -0.02 5.27
N TRP A 67 3.82 0.25 5.49
CA TRP A 67 2.86 -0.77 5.91
C TRP A 67 1.77 -0.86 4.86
N THR A 68 1.46 -2.06 4.40
CA THR A 68 0.40 -2.28 3.41
C THR A 68 -0.67 -3.21 3.96
N ALA A 69 -1.91 -2.94 3.55
CA ALA A 69 -3.05 -3.78 3.88
C ALA A 69 -3.27 -4.75 2.72
N SER A 70 -3.07 -6.03 2.97
CA SER A 70 -3.23 -7.09 1.98
C SER A 70 -4.50 -7.85 2.27
N ASN A 71 -5.44 -7.85 1.34
CA ASN A 71 -6.75 -8.50 1.54
C ASN A 71 -6.82 -9.92 1.02
N GLY A 72 -5.84 -10.33 0.25
CA GLY A 72 -5.88 -11.63 -0.40
C GLY A 72 -6.85 -11.67 -1.58
N GLN A 73 -6.87 -12.78 -2.29
CA GLN A 73 -7.83 -13.03 -3.36
C GLN A 73 -7.79 -11.99 -4.48
N THR A 74 -6.59 -11.65 -4.95
CA THR A 74 -6.48 -10.72 -6.06
C THR A 74 -7.10 -11.29 -7.32
N ARG A 75 -7.72 -10.42 -8.12
CA ARG A 75 -8.31 -10.78 -9.42
C ARG A 75 -7.83 -9.84 -10.52
N ALA A 76 -7.08 -8.82 -10.14
CA ALA A 76 -6.67 -7.77 -11.07
C ALA A 76 -5.37 -8.10 -11.80
N ARG A 77 -4.63 -9.06 -11.31
CA ARG A 77 -3.35 -9.46 -11.88
C ARG A 77 -3.16 -10.98 -11.77
N PRO A 78 -2.18 -11.55 -12.51
CA PRO A 78 -1.86 -12.97 -12.36
C PRO A 78 -1.38 -13.32 -10.95
N PHE A 79 -1.65 -14.54 -10.54
CA PHE A 79 -1.20 -15.08 -9.27
C PHE A 79 0.32 -15.10 -9.21
N ARG A 80 0.89 -14.73 -8.06
CA ARG A 80 2.33 -14.75 -7.79
C ARG A 80 2.64 -15.82 -6.74
N ASP A 81 3.89 -16.30 -6.73
CA ASP A 81 4.29 -17.40 -5.84
C ASP A 81 4.06 -17.11 -4.36
N HIS A 82 4.18 -15.83 -3.95
CA HIS A 82 3.99 -15.43 -2.56
C HIS A 82 2.52 -15.13 -2.20
N ASP A 83 1.61 -15.17 -3.16
CA ASP A 83 0.19 -14.97 -2.89
C ASP A 83 -0.35 -16.20 -2.15
N ASP A 84 -1.01 -15.98 -1.03
CA ASP A 84 -1.53 -17.06 -0.19
C ASP A 84 -3.02 -16.90 0.14
N HIS A 85 -3.66 -15.91 -0.48
CA HIS A 85 -5.08 -15.62 -0.30
C HIS A 85 -5.48 -15.27 1.13
N SER A 86 -4.50 -14.89 1.97
CA SER A 86 -4.77 -14.51 3.35
C SER A 86 -4.83 -13.00 3.51
N SER A 87 -5.58 -12.54 4.49
CA SER A 87 -5.68 -11.14 4.83
C SER A 87 -4.66 -10.81 5.92
N LYS A 88 -3.82 -9.81 5.67
CA LYS A 88 -2.72 -9.48 6.58
C LYS A 88 -2.22 -8.06 6.38
N VAL A 89 -1.48 -7.56 7.36
CA VAL A 89 -0.70 -6.33 7.25
C VAL A 89 0.75 -6.72 7.01
N ILE A 90 1.40 -6.07 6.06
CA ILE A 90 2.79 -6.35 5.71
C ILE A 90 3.64 -5.14 6.07
N LYS A 91 4.73 -5.40 6.81
CA LYS A 91 5.75 -4.40 7.13
C LYS A 91 6.85 -4.47 6.09
N ILE A 92 7.15 -3.36 5.44
CA ILE A 92 8.01 -3.33 4.26
C ILE A 92 9.12 -2.30 4.45
N ASP A 93 10.33 -2.65 4.03
CA ASP A 93 11.45 -1.72 4.00
C ASP A 93 11.19 -0.64 2.95
N LEU A 94 11.29 0.63 3.34
CA LEU A 94 11.02 1.77 2.46
C LEU A 94 11.97 1.88 1.28
N ASN A 95 13.19 1.38 1.44
CA ASN A 95 14.21 1.52 0.41
C ASN A 95 14.24 0.36 -0.56
N THR A 96 14.06 -0.86 -0.07
CA THR A 96 14.22 -2.07 -0.87
C THR A 96 12.90 -2.71 -1.31
N GLY A 97 11.80 -2.42 -0.61
CA GLY A 97 10.54 -3.09 -0.85
C GLY A 97 10.47 -4.48 -0.24
N GLU A 98 11.50 -4.89 0.50
CA GLU A 98 11.53 -6.20 1.12
C GLU A 98 10.48 -6.32 2.22
N SER A 99 9.72 -7.40 2.22
CA SER A 99 8.79 -7.72 3.30
C SER A 99 9.58 -8.16 4.52
N LEU A 100 9.46 -7.40 5.61
CA LEU A 100 10.20 -7.66 6.84
C LEU A 100 9.40 -8.50 7.82
N ASP A 101 8.09 -8.33 7.84
CA ASP A 101 7.20 -9.04 8.75
C ASP A 101 5.77 -8.96 8.22
N CYS A 102 4.91 -9.84 8.70
CA CYS A 102 3.49 -9.78 8.38
C CYS A 102 2.66 -10.19 9.59
N PHE A 103 1.49 -9.58 9.71
CA PHE A 103 0.59 -9.78 10.83
C PHE A 103 -0.78 -10.14 10.29
N PRO A 104 -1.31 -11.33 10.60
CA PRO A 104 -2.65 -11.69 10.14
C PRO A 104 -3.69 -10.75 10.78
N THR A 105 -4.73 -10.43 10.00
CA THR A 105 -5.81 -9.62 10.53
C THR A 105 -6.74 -10.47 11.38
N PRO A 106 -7.40 -9.86 12.39
CA PRO A 106 -8.35 -10.61 13.20
C PRO A 106 -9.43 -11.26 12.33
N GLU A 107 -9.72 -12.52 12.61
CA GLU A 107 -10.78 -13.29 11.93
C GLU A 107 -10.56 -13.44 10.42
N ALA A 108 -9.34 -13.17 9.94
CA ALA A 108 -9.02 -13.22 8.52
C ALA A 108 -9.92 -12.33 7.66
N SER A 109 -10.59 -11.35 8.27
CA SER A 109 -11.41 -10.39 7.54
C SER A 109 -10.52 -9.38 6.83
N GLY A 110 -10.98 -8.89 5.69
CA GLY A 110 -10.24 -7.89 4.94
C GLY A 110 -10.00 -6.61 5.72
N ILE A 111 -9.12 -5.77 5.22
CA ILE A 111 -8.80 -4.48 5.80
C ILE A 111 -9.26 -3.40 4.83
N HIS A 112 -10.08 -2.45 5.32
CA HIS A 112 -10.55 -1.35 4.50
C HIS A 112 -9.51 -0.23 4.44
N GLY A 113 -8.85 0.06 5.55
CA GLY A 113 -7.83 1.10 5.63
C GLY A 113 -6.82 0.83 6.71
N ILE A 114 -5.70 1.56 6.65
CA ILE A 114 -4.60 1.41 7.58
C ILE A 114 -3.99 2.78 7.84
N GLU A 115 -3.61 3.06 9.08
CA GLU A 115 -3.04 4.35 9.47
C GLU A 115 -2.03 4.17 10.59
N TRP A 116 -0.93 4.90 10.51
CA TRP A 116 0.08 4.96 11.59
C TRP A 116 -0.15 6.23 12.40
N ASP A 117 -0.21 6.09 13.73
CA ASP A 117 -0.37 7.22 14.62
C ASP A 117 0.38 6.97 15.93
N GLU A 118 1.36 7.82 16.23
CA GLU A 118 2.11 7.83 17.49
C GLU A 118 2.60 6.46 17.94
N GLY A 119 3.18 5.70 17.02
CA GLY A 119 3.74 4.39 17.34
C GLY A 119 2.74 3.25 17.29
N ASN A 120 1.50 3.54 16.94
CA ASN A 120 0.46 2.53 16.81
C ASN A 120 -0.03 2.42 15.37
N LEU A 121 -0.28 1.20 14.95
CA LEU A 121 -0.86 0.93 13.65
C LEU A 121 -2.35 0.67 13.84
N TRP A 122 -3.18 1.50 13.20
CA TRP A 122 -4.63 1.38 13.28
C TRP A 122 -5.16 0.75 12.01
N ILE A 123 -6.05 -0.20 12.18
CA ILE A 123 -6.66 -0.94 11.06
C ILE A 123 -8.15 -0.71 11.08
N THR A 124 -8.71 -0.34 9.92
CA THR A 124 -10.14 -0.17 9.78
C THR A 124 -10.72 -1.44 9.18
N PRO A 125 -11.66 -2.10 9.86
CA PRO A 125 -12.32 -3.28 9.32
C PRO A 125 -13.18 -2.92 8.10
N PRO A 126 -13.64 -3.90 7.33
CA PRO A 126 -14.37 -3.64 6.09
C PRO A 126 -15.69 -2.88 6.27
N HIS A 127 -16.28 -2.90 7.44
CA HIS A 127 -17.51 -2.15 7.74
C HIS A 127 -17.66 -1.82 9.21
#